data_48d519b2c7bed8113e68e4ad82d99b84
#
_entry.id   48d519b2c7bed8113e68e4ad82d99b84
#
_cell.length_a   1.000
_cell.length_b   1.000
_cell.length_c   1.000
_cell.angle_alpha   90.00
_cell.angle_beta   90.00
_cell.angle_gamma   90.00
#
_symmetry.space_group_name_H-M   'P 1'
#
loop_
_entity.id
_entity.type
_entity.pdbx_description
1 polymer ?
#
loop_
_entity_poly.entity_id
_entity_poly.type
_entity_poly.pdbx_seq_one_letter_code
_entity_poly.pdbx_strand_id
1 'polypeptide(L)'
;MRQHGWARKARTLAIGGGAVLGVAVAGLATTMSASAHYIIGTTPQPSVGVVGKTALADQAVVYADSSRHVTFFLWAPGTCGVQGAHPVFTDSEPVTTASLTDSTVTSGTFVPQSTGTFEWTAEIVITSVGTIESGPTACGDEPVTVNKVPTSIDTTPSTSHGTHVGSSLSDSATVDGFNATGNIRFYLFGPDNPTCNFNQTTANEPHGWIFMAGPVALVNDEASVPPPGFIATQAGVYQWVADYGGDANNTEALGGCGKEPVTIGKMPTSITSEPSSAHGAPVGTALTDSATVIGSHPTGNMRFYLFGPGNPTCQMKLPADGGTVRGWIFMAGPFALVDGMARVPAPGYTTTEPGVYQWVVDYGGDANNTEALSVCGKEAVTIGKHSTALNSTPSAGGVAGTVIWDTVRVTDGLDPSGTVTFSLYSPSDSSCSGPAIFSSTVALLADGSAKSASFSGTKTAGTYEWIAVYNGNANNAGSNDKCGDEPVHITAVSSGVQGITTPGTGVGFPAAPAIGLLLGGLGVTGIASAEIRRMRRLG
;
A
#
# COMPACT_ATOMS: atom_id res chain seq x y z
N MET A 1 -16.40 -15.77 34.61
CA MET A 1 -17.36 -15.99 35.70
C MET A 1 -17.21 -14.91 36.74
N ARG A 2 -18.20 -14.17 36.91
CA ARG A 2 -18.68 -13.18 37.85
C ARG A 2 -19.10 -11.91 37.11
N GLN A 3 -20.38 -11.89 36.80
CA GLN A 3 -21.14 -10.73 36.42
C GLN A 3 -21.20 -9.79 37.61
N HIS A 4 -20.75 -8.54 37.45
CA HIS A 4 -21.15 -7.44 38.31
C HIS A 4 -22.10 -6.56 37.52
N GLY A 5 -23.39 -6.83 37.76
CA GLY A 5 -24.46 -5.96 37.35
C GLY A 5 -24.44 -4.68 38.15
N TRP A 6 -24.36 -3.55 37.46
CA TRP A 6 -24.65 -2.23 38.01
C TRP A 6 -26.15 -2.01 37.95
N ALA A 7 -26.83 -2.32 39.08
CA ALA A 7 -28.22 -1.94 39.29
C ALA A 7 -28.27 -0.41 39.48
N ARG A 8 -28.80 0.30 38.50
CA ARG A 8 -29.28 1.69 38.72
C ARG A 8 -30.46 1.60 39.67
N LYS A 9 -30.26 2.12 40.88
CA LYS A 9 -31.36 2.41 41.81
C LYS A 9 -32.16 3.58 41.24
N ALA A 10 -33.26 3.28 40.58
CA ALA A 10 -34.33 4.23 40.40
C ALA A 10 -34.90 4.56 41.79
N ARG A 11 -34.64 5.77 42.28
CA ARG A 11 -35.38 6.32 43.41
C ARG A 11 -36.72 6.80 42.88
N THR A 12 -37.72 6.01 43.08
CA THR A 12 -39.11 6.41 42.94
C THR A 12 -39.37 7.44 44.05
N LEU A 13 -39.48 8.74 43.69
CA LEU A 13 -40.00 9.73 44.58
C LEU A 13 -41.52 9.50 44.67
N ALA A 14 -41.99 8.99 45.76
CA ALA A 14 -43.41 8.93 46.05
C ALA A 14 -43.93 10.37 46.26
N ILE A 15 -44.81 10.80 45.38
CA ILE A 15 -45.60 12.00 45.57
C ILE A 15 -46.54 11.72 46.76
N GLY A 16 -46.12 12.15 47.93
CA GLY A 16 -46.98 12.19 49.09
C GLY A 16 -47.98 13.33 48.93
N GLY A 17 -49.23 12.98 48.81
CA GLY A 17 -50.30 13.95 48.88
C GLY A 17 -50.21 14.76 50.19
N GLY A 18 -49.88 16.04 50.08
CA GLY A 18 -49.95 16.96 51.19
C GLY A 18 -51.40 17.25 51.54
N ALA A 19 -51.82 16.76 52.70
CA ALA A 19 -53.09 17.13 53.30
C ALA A 19 -53.06 18.64 53.58
N VAL A 20 -54.09 19.33 53.08
CA VAL A 20 -54.38 20.72 53.46
C VAL A 20 -54.71 20.72 54.94
N LEU A 21 -53.79 21.18 55.80
CA LEU A 21 -54.09 21.54 57.18
C LEU A 21 -54.69 22.95 57.14
N GLY A 22 -55.97 23.01 57.28
CA GLY A 22 -56.68 24.24 57.61
C GLY A 22 -56.26 24.70 58.99
N VAL A 23 -55.46 25.76 59.09
CA VAL A 23 -55.25 26.51 60.34
C VAL A 23 -56.41 27.46 60.53
N ALA A 24 -57.31 27.07 61.40
CA ALA A 24 -58.30 27.98 61.93
C ALA A 24 -57.59 28.96 62.83
N VAL A 25 -57.37 30.19 62.40
CA VAL A 25 -57.00 31.31 63.27
C VAL A 25 -58.28 31.90 63.84
N ALA A 26 -58.53 31.58 65.07
CA ALA A 26 -59.58 32.21 65.87
C ALA A 26 -59.20 33.65 66.22
N GLY A 27 -60.11 34.53 66.01
CA GLY A 27 -60.23 35.94 66.12
C GLY A 27 -59.39 36.74 67.08
N LEU A 28 -58.85 37.81 66.55
CA LEU A 28 -58.86 39.15 67.23
C LEU A 28 -59.46 40.13 66.25
N ALA A 29 -60.76 40.50 66.59
CA ALA A 29 -61.41 41.63 65.94
C ALA A 29 -60.80 42.89 66.42
N THR A 30 -59.81 43.44 65.74
CA THR A 30 -59.50 44.84 65.73
C THR A 30 -60.15 45.45 64.54
N THR A 31 -61.01 46.43 64.80
CA THR A 31 -61.64 47.30 63.81
C THR A 31 -60.55 47.98 62.97
N MET A 32 -60.17 47.38 61.89
CA MET A 32 -59.41 48.04 60.83
C MET A 32 -60.37 48.58 59.80
N SER A 33 -60.46 49.90 59.82
CA SER A 33 -61.09 50.64 58.75
C SER A 33 -60.28 50.50 57.48
N ALA A 34 -61.04 50.39 56.37
CA ALA A 34 -60.63 50.55 55.01
C ALA A 34 -59.76 49.43 54.39
N SER A 35 -60.39 48.69 53.55
CA SER A 35 -59.95 47.97 52.34
C SER A 35 -58.41 47.84 52.23
N ALA A 36 -57.81 46.91 52.97
CA ALA A 36 -56.45 46.48 52.67
C ALA A 36 -56.43 45.61 51.45
N HIS A 37 -55.77 46.04 50.38
CA HIS A 37 -55.43 45.23 49.21
C HIS A 37 -54.22 44.42 49.60
N TYR A 38 -54.23 43.09 49.28
CA TYR A 38 -53.11 42.23 49.65
C TYR A 38 -53.02 41.05 48.63
N ILE A 39 -51.81 40.52 48.54
CA ILE A 39 -51.54 39.32 47.77
C ILE A 39 -51.94 38.11 48.63
N ILE A 40 -52.81 37.24 48.12
CA ILE A 40 -53.25 36.01 48.77
C ILE A 40 -52.18 34.93 48.55
N GLY A 41 -51.59 34.87 47.35
CA GLY A 41 -50.53 33.97 46.97
C GLY A 41 -50.13 34.17 45.50
N THR A 42 -48.96 33.72 45.21
CA THR A 42 -48.46 33.70 43.82
C THR A 42 -48.07 32.28 43.45
N THR A 43 -48.02 31.97 42.16
CA THR A 43 -47.71 30.62 41.64
C THR A 43 -47.03 30.71 40.28
N PRO A 44 -45.78 30.30 40.19
CA PRO A 44 -45.06 30.35 38.93
C PRO A 44 -45.63 29.35 37.89
N GLN A 45 -45.65 29.78 36.63
CA GLN A 45 -46.26 29.11 35.49
C GLN A 45 -45.25 29.00 34.32
N PRO A 46 -44.59 27.87 34.14
CA PRO A 46 -44.46 26.72 35.03
C PRO A 46 -43.41 26.91 36.13
N SER A 47 -43.39 26.02 37.15
CA SER A 47 -42.36 25.99 38.18
C SER A 47 -41.04 25.35 37.75
N VAL A 48 -41.02 24.69 36.57
CA VAL A 48 -39.84 24.08 35.98
C VAL A 48 -39.80 24.40 34.49
N GLY A 49 -38.69 24.89 34.01
CA GLY A 49 -38.47 25.24 32.63
C GLY A 49 -37.16 24.70 32.07
N VAL A 50 -36.94 24.96 30.77
CA VAL A 50 -35.70 24.67 30.04
C VAL A 50 -35.21 25.98 29.42
N VAL A 51 -33.93 26.28 29.57
CA VAL A 51 -33.29 27.50 29.07
C VAL A 51 -33.55 27.67 27.55
N GLY A 52 -33.84 28.89 27.13
CA GLY A 52 -34.11 29.25 25.74
C GLY A 52 -35.38 28.69 25.13
N LYS A 53 -36.14 27.85 25.86
CA LYS A 53 -37.31 27.14 25.31
C LYS A 53 -38.59 27.43 26.08
N THR A 54 -38.55 27.47 27.42
CA THR A 54 -39.73 27.58 28.24
C THR A 54 -39.99 29.05 28.59
N ALA A 55 -41.16 29.55 28.18
CA ALA A 55 -41.66 30.85 28.64
C ALA A 55 -42.13 30.71 30.08
N LEU A 56 -41.62 31.56 30.98
CA LEU A 56 -41.99 31.63 32.38
C LEU A 56 -42.96 32.80 32.59
N ALA A 57 -43.98 32.60 33.36
CA ALA A 57 -44.88 33.63 33.85
C ALA A 57 -45.15 33.41 35.34
N ASP A 58 -45.72 34.37 36.01
CA ASP A 58 -46.23 34.22 37.35
C ASP A 58 -47.71 34.59 37.42
N GLN A 59 -48.43 33.95 38.32
CA GLN A 59 -49.83 34.20 38.55
C GLN A 59 -50.05 34.58 40.02
N ALA A 60 -50.57 35.78 40.22
CA ALA A 60 -50.93 36.28 41.56
C ALA A 60 -52.45 36.20 41.78
N VAL A 61 -52.86 35.69 42.95
CA VAL A 61 -54.22 35.85 43.47
C VAL A 61 -54.20 36.97 44.46
N VAL A 62 -54.94 38.00 44.16
CA VAL A 62 -54.96 39.25 44.95
C VAL A 62 -56.39 39.61 45.36
N TYR A 63 -56.51 40.15 46.58
CA TYR A 63 -57.73 40.81 47.03
C TYR A 63 -57.61 42.30 46.72
N ALA A 64 -58.14 42.75 45.56
CA ALA A 64 -57.93 44.10 45.06
C ALA A 64 -59.04 44.48 44.04
N ASP A 65 -59.08 45.79 43.70
CA ASP A 65 -59.99 46.35 42.66
C ASP A 65 -59.20 47.01 41.52
N SER A 66 -59.87 47.49 40.48
CA SER A 66 -59.28 48.07 39.27
C SER A 66 -58.50 49.37 39.47
N SER A 67 -58.45 49.93 40.68
CA SER A 67 -57.56 51.07 41.04
C SER A 67 -56.13 50.63 41.35
N ARG A 68 -55.84 49.34 41.18
CA ARG A 68 -54.55 48.70 41.47
C ARG A 68 -54.02 47.96 40.23
N HIS A 69 -52.74 47.76 40.18
CA HIS A 69 -52.05 46.82 39.32
C HIS A 69 -51.11 45.96 40.15
N VAL A 70 -50.77 44.78 39.63
CA VAL A 70 -49.76 43.88 40.19
C VAL A 70 -48.50 44.04 39.34
N THR A 71 -47.38 44.35 40.01
CA THR A 71 -46.07 44.35 39.37
C THR A 71 -45.35 43.12 39.77
N PHE A 72 -44.93 42.36 38.76
CA PHE A 72 -44.18 41.11 38.85
C PHE A 72 -42.72 41.38 38.54
N PHE A 73 -41.84 40.73 39.30
CA PHE A 73 -40.39 40.81 39.12
C PHE A 73 -39.83 39.39 39.05
N LEU A 74 -39.09 39.08 38.00
CA LEU A 74 -38.33 37.84 37.89
C LEU A 74 -36.86 38.17 38.16
N TRP A 75 -36.27 37.47 39.11
CA TRP A 75 -34.89 37.61 39.53
C TRP A 75 -34.04 36.48 38.95
N ALA A 76 -32.83 36.81 38.47
CA ALA A 76 -31.86 35.83 38.07
C ALA A 76 -31.40 34.95 39.25
N PRO A 77 -30.84 33.75 39.02
CA PRO A 77 -30.37 32.86 40.07
C PRO A 77 -29.45 33.55 41.06
N GLY A 78 -29.84 33.52 42.38
CA GLY A 78 -29.08 34.09 43.48
C GLY A 78 -29.05 35.61 43.56
N THR A 79 -29.89 36.35 42.81
CA THR A 79 -29.90 37.82 42.82
C THR A 79 -31.07 38.42 43.61
N CYS A 80 -32.13 37.65 43.91
CA CYS A 80 -33.25 38.14 44.71
C CYS A 80 -32.80 38.52 46.10
N GLY A 81 -33.20 39.72 46.55
CA GLY A 81 -32.83 40.28 47.86
C GLY A 81 -31.38 40.77 47.97
N VAL A 82 -30.58 40.71 46.90
CA VAL A 82 -29.21 41.25 46.90
C VAL A 82 -29.23 42.74 46.61
N GLN A 83 -28.57 43.51 47.48
CA GLN A 83 -28.50 44.94 47.34
C GLN A 83 -27.87 45.39 46.04
N GLY A 84 -28.59 46.23 45.28
CA GLY A 84 -28.17 46.72 43.96
C GLY A 84 -28.41 45.75 42.79
N ALA A 85 -28.95 44.55 43.02
CA ALA A 85 -29.41 43.69 41.95
C ALA A 85 -30.71 44.25 41.33
N HIS A 86 -30.90 43.93 40.03
CA HIS A 86 -32.11 44.29 39.30
C HIS A 86 -32.77 43.01 38.78
N PRO A 87 -34.13 42.98 38.71
CA PRO A 87 -34.85 41.88 38.11
C PRO A 87 -34.49 41.79 36.62
N VAL A 88 -34.45 40.56 36.08
CA VAL A 88 -34.23 40.30 34.66
C VAL A 88 -35.47 40.50 33.80
N PHE A 89 -36.62 40.52 34.47
CA PHE A 89 -37.91 40.82 33.83
C PHE A 89 -38.81 41.54 34.84
N THR A 90 -39.54 42.55 34.40
CA THR A 90 -40.54 43.29 35.17
C THR A 90 -41.76 43.47 34.29
N ASP A 91 -42.91 43.21 34.87
CA ASP A 91 -44.20 43.40 34.17
C ASP A 91 -45.25 43.89 35.12
N SER A 92 -46.18 44.73 34.65
CA SER A 92 -47.24 45.33 35.45
C SER A 92 -48.57 45.13 34.79
N GLU A 93 -49.44 44.35 35.42
CA GLU A 93 -50.75 43.98 34.91
C GLU A 93 -51.86 44.53 35.74
N PRO A 94 -52.91 45.11 35.14
CA PRO A 94 -54.03 45.74 35.89
C PRO A 94 -54.92 44.67 36.53
N VAL A 95 -55.43 44.98 37.71
CA VAL A 95 -56.56 44.26 38.31
C VAL A 95 -57.83 44.68 37.53
N THR A 96 -58.54 43.72 36.92
CA THR A 96 -59.66 44.02 36.00
C THR A 96 -61.01 44.10 36.68
N THR A 97 -61.14 43.70 37.96
CA THR A 97 -62.38 43.71 38.73
C THR A 97 -62.65 45.10 39.32
N ALA A 98 -63.83 45.62 39.08
CA ALA A 98 -64.24 46.95 39.60
C ALA A 98 -64.54 46.93 41.09
N SER A 99 -64.78 45.80 41.69
CA SER A 99 -65.11 45.62 43.10
C SER A 99 -63.99 44.89 43.80
N LEU A 100 -63.81 45.18 45.05
CA LEU A 100 -62.83 44.54 45.92
C LEU A 100 -63.18 43.06 46.14
N THR A 101 -62.51 42.16 45.35
CA THR A 101 -62.72 40.71 45.36
C THR A 101 -61.40 39.99 45.06
N ASP A 102 -61.38 38.70 45.32
CA ASP A 102 -60.27 37.86 44.88
C ASP A 102 -60.22 37.86 43.32
N SER A 103 -59.07 38.21 42.80
CA SER A 103 -58.77 38.34 41.39
C SER A 103 -57.48 37.62 41.05
N THR A 104 -57.44 36.97 39.90
CA THR A 104 -56.20 36.36 39.38
C THR A 104 -55.62 37.29 38.35
N VAL A 105 -54.35 37.66 38.53
CA VAL A 105 -53.55 38.47 37.59
C VAL A 105 -52.36 37.65 37.17
N THR A 106 -52.06 37.59 35.87
CA THR A 106 -50.95 36.82 35.34
C THR A 106 -49.99 37.74 34.60
N SER A 107 -48.68 37.59 34.87
CA SER A 107 -47.64 38.36 34.20
C SER A 107 -47.52 38.00 32.72
N GLY A 108 -46.90 38.85 31.94
CA GLY A 108 -46.32 38.50 30.67
C GLY A 108 -45.28 37.39 30.79
N THR A 109 -44.76 36.93 29.68
CA THR A 109 -43.82 35.79 29.64
C THR A 109 -42.38 36.22 29.45
N PHE A 110 -41.45 35.52 30.09
CA PHE A 110 -40.01 35.67 29.93
C PHE A 110 -39.37 34.33 29.56
N VAL A 111 -38.49 34.30 28.54
CA VAL A 111 -37.70 33.11 28.19
C VAL A 111 -36.30 33.27 28.74
N PRO A 112 -35.92 32.46 29.76
CA PRO A 112 -34.62 32.56 30.39
C PRO A 112 -33.47 32.18 29.44
N GLN A 113 -32.35 32.90 29.52
CA GLN A 113 -31.14 32.71 28.72
C GLN A 113 -30.03 31.98 29.47
N SER A 114 -30.28 31.62 30.75
CA SER A 114 -29.36 30.85 31.59
C SER A 114 -30.11 29.83 32.44
N THR A 115 -29.42 28.80 32.88
CA THR A 115 -29.95 27.79 33.81
C THR A 115 -29.86 28.28 35.26
N GLY A 116 -30.59 27.63 36.16
CA GLY A 116 -30.56 27.88 37.58
C GLY A 116 -31.93 28.11 38.19
N THR A 117 -31.99 28.52 39.46
CA THR A 117 -33.24 28.82 40.16
C THR A 117 -33.51 30.30 40.06
N PHE A 118 -34.50 30.65 39.26
CA PHE A 118 -35.07 32.00 39.19
C PHE A 118 -36.11 32.15 40.29
N GLU A 119 -36.36 33.38 40.70
CA GLU A 119 -37.32 33.70 41.78
C GLU A 119 -38.30 34.74 41.28
N TRP A 120 -39.60 34.50 41.46
CA TRP A 120 -40.63 35.51 41.25
C TRP A 120 -40.91 36.26 42.57
N THR A 121 -41.17 37.53 42.45
CA THR A 121 -41.79 38.35 43.49
C THR A 121 -42.81 39.26 42.89
N ALA A 122 -43.85 39.60 43.65
CA ALA A 122 -44.93 40.48 43.20
C ALA A 122 -45.31 41.51 44.26
N GLU A 123 -45.75 42.66 43.80
CA GLU A 123 -46.26 43.73 44.67
C GLU A 123 -47.54 44.33 44.07
N ILE A 124 -48.43 44.86 44.98
CA ILE A 124 -49.59 45.61 44.54
C ILE A 124 -49.25 47.11 44.63
N VAL A 125 -49.54 47.81 43.54
CA VAL A 125 -49.23 49.21 43.37
C VAL A 125 -50.50 49.99 43.07
N ILE A 126 -50.67 51.18 43.69
CA ILE A 126 -51.78 52.10 43.45
C ILE A 126 -51.58 52.74 42.06
N THR A 127 -52.49 52.50 41.11
CA THR A 127 -52.38 52.97 39.75
C THR A 127 -52.22 54.48 39.58
N SER A 128 -52.91 55.30 40.42
CA SER A 128 -52.90 56.73 40.29
C SER A 128 -51.63 57.44 40.82
N VAL A 129 -50.90 56.82 41.73
CA VAL A 129 -49.76 57.45 42.43
C VAL A 129 -48.48 56.62 42.40
N GLY A 130 -48.53 55.38 41.94
CA GLY A 130 -47.35 54.52 41.86
C GLY A 130 -46.79 54.06 43.17
N THR A 131 -47.58 54.17 44.25
CA THR A 131 -47.14 53.81 45.64
C THR A 131 -47.41 52.32 45.87
N ILE A 132 -46.42 51.59 46.42
CA ILE A 132 -46.57 50.19 46.82
C ILE A 132 -47.55 50.16 48.04
N GLU A 133 -48.58 49.32 47.93
CA GLU A 133 -49.57 49.12 48.98
C GLU A 133 -49.33 47.78 49.73
N SER A 134 -48.93 46.73 48.96
CA SER A 134 -48.64 45.43 49.54
C SER A 134 -47.51 44.73 48.74
N GLY A 135 -46.67 44.03 49.40
CA GLY A 135 -45.52 43.38 48.87
C GLY A 135 -44.20 44.13 48.99
N PRO A 136 -43.10 43.75 48.33
CA PRO A 136 -43.07 42.55 47.48
C PRO A 136 -43.15 41.23 48.28
N THR A 137 -43.58 40.13 47.63
CA THR A 137 -43.52 38.79 48.23
C THR A 137 -42.06 38.44 48.53
N ALA A 138 -41.81 37.49 49.47
CA ALA A 138 -40.46 37.19 49.88
C ALA A 138 -39.68 36.40 48.84
N CYS A 139 -38.37 36.65 48.77
CA CYS A 139 -37.47 35.78 47.98
C CYS A 139 -37.45 34.36 48.55
N GLY A 140 -37.53 33.35 47.71
CA GLY A 140 -37.59 31.94 48.08
C GLY A 140 -38.98 31.33 48.16
N ASP A 141 -40.03 32.18 48.05
CA ASP A 141 -41.41 31.68 48.07
C ASP A 141 -41.81 31.08 46.70
N GLU A 142 -41.26 31.59 45.59
CA GLU A 142 -41.65 31.29 44.22
C GLU A 142 -40.49 30.88 43.32
N PRO A 143 -39.79 29.79 43.64
CA PRO A 143 -38.67 29.36 42.84
C PRO A 143 -39.13 28.72 41.55
N VAL A 144 -38.42 29.03 40.44
CA VAL A 144 -38.55 28.38 39.15
C VAL A 144 -37.22 27.75 38.76
N THR A 145 -37.18 26.44 38.65
CA THR A 145 -35.98 25.73 38.22
C THR A 145 -35.88 25.70 36.71
N VAL A 146 -34.86 26.35 36.16
CA VAL A 146 -34.55 26.32 34.73
C VAL A 146 -33.42 25.33 34.49
N ASN A 147 -33.74 24.25 33.81
CA ASN A 147 -32.84 23.15 33.47
C ASN A 147 -32.04 23.40 32.19
N LYS A 148 -30.93 22.69 32.03
CA LYS A 148 -30.18 22.62 30.76
C LYS A 148 -31.03 22.06 29.65
N VAL A 149 -30.72 22.47 28.42
CA VAL A 149 -31.27 21.86 27.21
C VAL A 149 -30.70 20.46 27.05
N PRO A 150 -31.53 19.42 26.83
CA PRO A 150 -31.05 18.15 26.32
C PRO A 150 -30.41 18.39 24.96
N THR A 151 -29.14 17.97 24.81
CA THR A 151 -28.33 18.15 23.60
C THR A 151 -28.16 16.86 22.84
N SER A 152 -28.00 16.96 21.52
CA SER A 152 -27.55 15.89 20.65
C SER A 152 -26.27 16.28 19.91
N ILE A 153 -25.53 15.29 19.46
CA ILE A 153 -24.31 15.46 18.68
C ILE A 153 -24.44 14.60 17.42
N ASP A 154 -24.29 15.24 16.27
CA ASP A 154 -24.22 14.58 14.96
C ASP A 154 -22.81 14.75 14.42
N THR A 155 -22.26 13.70 13.85
CA THR A 155 -20.90 13.66 13.34
C THR A 155 -20.87 13.30 11.85
N THR A 156 -19.81 13.70 11.15
CA THR A 156 -19.61 13.42 9.71
C THR A 156 -18.14 13.18 9.44
N PRO A 157 -17.73 11.93 9.14
CA PRO A 157 -16.35 11.63 8.83
C PRO A 157 -15.93 12.20 7.47
N SER A 158 -14.68 12.61 7.34
CA SER A 158 -14.13 13.23 6.13
C SER A 158 -14.18 12.32 4.90
N THR A 159 -14.20 11.00 5.12
CA THR A 159 -14.34 9.98 4.07
C THR A 159 -15.14 8.80 4.61
N SER A 160 -16.08 8.30 3.83
CA SER A 160 -16.89 7.14 4.22
C SER A 160 -16.45 5.84 3.53
N HIS A 161 -15.96 5.88 2.27
CA HIS A 161 -15.60 4.70 1.49
C HIS A 161 -14.53 5.00 0.43
N GLY A 162 -13.81 3.97 0.01
CA GLY A 162 -12.89 4.04 -1.13
C GLY A 162 -11.47 4.49 -0.82
N THR A 163 -11.14 4.64 0.45
CA THR A 163 -9.78 4.92 0.90
C THR A 163 -9.05 3.62 1.23
N HIS A 164 -7.73 3.66 1.22
CA HIS A 164 -6.85 2.52 1.52
C HIS A 164 -5.89 2.85 2.66
N VAL A 165 -5.19 1.85 3.15
CA VAL A 165 -4.09 2.04 4.13
C VAL A 165 -3.18 3.19 3.68
N GLY A 166 -2.81 4.04 4.64
CA GLY A 166 -2.08 5.31 4.40
C GLY A 166 -2.96 6.54 4.25
N SER A 167 -4.30 6.40 4.16
CA SER A 167 -5.21 7.53 4.07
C SER A 167 -5.37 8.24 5.42
N SER A 168 -5.54 9.57 5.38
CA SER A 168 -5.85 10.39 6.53
C SER A 168 -7.35 10.32 6.86
N LEU A 169 -7.67 10.11 8.13
CA LEU A 169 -9.03 10.08 8.67
C LEU A 169 -9.22 11.26 9.59
N SER A 170 -10.30 12.00 9.40
CA SER A 170 -10.77 13.06 10.28
C SER A 170 -12.28 13.00 10.42
N ASP A 171 -12.80 13.70 11.42
CA ASP A 171 -14.22 13.76 11.71
C ASP A 171 -14.61 15.20 12.05
N SER A 172 -15.88 15.55 11.85
CA SER A 172 -16.49 16.81 12.26
C SER A 172 -17.77 16.53 13.00
N ALA A 173 -18.08 17.35 13.99
CA ALA A 173 -19.25 17.20 14.83
C ALA A 173 -20.02 18.52 14.94
N THR A 174 -21.35 18.43 14.93
CA THR A 174 -22.28 19.53 15.18
C THR A 174 -23.08 19.22 16.44
N VAL A 175 -23.20 20.18 17.34
CA VAL A 175 -23.99 20.07 18.58
C VAL A 175 -25.31 20.80 18.40
N ASP A 176 -26.43 20.09 18.56
CA ASP A 176 -27.77 20.68 18.63
C ASP A 176 -28.08 21.01 20.10
N GLY A 177 -28.05 22.29 20.41
CA GLY A 177 -28.23 22.81 21.75
C GLY A 177 -28.73 24.26 21.77
N PHE A 178 -28.64 24.91 22.92
CA PHE A 178 -28.97 26.34 23.07
C PHE A 178 -27.67 27.13 23.19
N ASN A 179 -27.25 27.83 22.12
CA ASN A 179 -26.01 28.61 22.07
C ASN A 179 -24.86 27.77 22.63
N ALA A 180 -24.65 26.57 22.09
CA ALA A 180 -23.73 25.60 22.61
C ALA A 180 -22.29 26.11 22.56
N THR A 181 -21.56 25.93 23.67
CA THR A 181 -20.17 26.31 23.84
C THR A 181 -19.37 25.15 24.41
N GLY A 182 -18.08 25.36 24.70
CA GLY A 182 -17.26 24.32 25.30
C GLY A 182 -16.46 23.55 24.24
N ASN A 183 -16.26 22.24 24.46
CA ASN A 183 -15.30 21.47 23.69
C ASN A 183 -15.86 20.09 23.34
N ILE A 184 -15.36 19.56 22.21
CA ILE A 184 -15.58 18.17 21.80
C ILE A 184 -14.27 17.40 21.88
N ARG A 185 -14.35 16.12 22.25
CA ARG A 185 -13.31 15.12 22.07
C ARG A 185 -13.75 14.11 21.04
N PHE A 186 -12.85 13.77 20.12
CA PHE A 186 -13.07 12.79 19.09
C PHE A 186 -12.24 11.54 19.41
N TYR A 187 -12.87 10.38 19.41
CA TYR A 187 -12.25 9.09 19.62
C TYR A 187 -12.39 8.24 18.34
N LEU A 188 -11.27 7.70 17.87
CA LEU A 188 -11.26 6.75 16.75
C LEU A 188 -10.96 5.35 17.27
N PHE A 189 -11.85 4.42 16.96
CA PHE A 189 -11.67 2.99 17.23
C PHE A 189 -11.22 2.30 15.95
N GLY A 190 -10.23 1.39 16.08
CA GLY A 190 -9.65 0.67 14.96
C GLY A 190 -10.42 -0.60 14.58
N PRO A 191 -9.95 -1.31 13.55
CA PRO A 191 -10.60 -2.55 13.07
C PRO A 191 -10.73 -3.64 14.12
N ASP A 192 -9.84 -3.66 15.11
CA ASP A 192 -9.86 -4.65 16.19
C ASP A 192 -10.90 -4.35 17.29
N ASN A 193 -11.52 -3.15 17.25
CA ASN A 193 -12.56 -2.72 18.20
C ASN A 193 -13.74 -2.02 17.48
N PRO A 194 -14.44 -2.69 16.56
CA PRO A 194 -15.52 -2.08 15.77
C PRO A 194 -16.78 -1.78 16.59
N THR A 195 -16.85 -2.21 17.84
CA THR A 195 -17.96 -1.98 18.78
C THR A 195 -17.70 -0.82 19.73
N CYS A 196 -16.63 -0.04 19.53
CA CYS A 196 -16.23 1.14 20.32
C CYS A 196 -16.19 0.85 21.82
N ASN A 197 -15.65 -0.29 22.21
CA ASN A 197 -15.56 -0.63 23.62
C ASN A 197 -14.42 0.18 24.27
N PHE A 198 -14.77 1.17 25.08
CA PHE A 198 -13.85 2.02 25.81
C PHE A 198 -13.02 1.28 26.89
N ASN A 199 -13.42 0.05 27.27
CA ASN A 199 -12.75 -0.73 28.30
C ASN A 199 -11.77 -1.78 27.75
N GLN A 200 -11.56 -1.84 26.44
CA GLN A 200 -10.56 -2.74 25.86
C GLN A 200 -9.16 -2.18 26.03
N THR A 201 -8.26 -3.00 26.57
CA THR A 201 -6.82 -2.72 26.54
C THR A 201 -6.27 -3.14 25.19
N THR A 202 -6.00 -2.21 24.28
CA THR A 202 -5.04 -2.44 23.21
C THR A 202 -3.63 -2.35 23.79
N ALA A 203 -2.72 -3.16 23.34
CA ALA A 203 -1.41 -3.56 23.88
C ALA A 203 -0.65 -2.62 24.84
N ASN A 204 -1.03 -1.36 25.04
CA ASN A 204 -0.44 -0.45 26.01
C ASN A 204 -1.35 0.71 26.45
N GLU A 205 -2.62 0.77 26.01
CA GLU A 205 -3.52 1.86 26.37
C GLU A 205 -4.84 1.32 26.95
N PRO A 206 -5.29 1.79 28.13
CA PRO A 206 -6.44 1.23 28.84
C PRO A 206 -7.81 1.64 28.26
N HIS A 207 -7.88 2.28 27.10
CA HIS A 207 -9.07 3.02 26.68
C HIS A 207 -9.78 2.48 25.43
N GLY A 208 -9.21 1.54 24.70
CA GLY A 208 -9.84 0.90 23.54
C GLY A 208 -9.85 1.71 22.23
N TRP A 209 -9.61 3.01 22.27
CA TRP A 209 -9.40 3.82 21.07
C TRP A 209 -7.94 3.81 20.61
N ILE A 210 -7.72 4.00 19.33
CA ILE A 210 -6.38 4.06 18.72
C ILE A 210 -5.89 5.49 18.50
N PHE A 211 -6.82 6.46 18.49
CA PHE A 211 -6.52 7.87 18.32
C PHE A 211 -7.55 8.72 19.05
N MET A 212 -7.12 9.85 19.62
CA MET A 212 -7.97 10.84 20.25
C MET A 212 -7.52 12.24 19.82
N ALA A 213 -8.48 13.05 19.41
CA ALA A 213 -8.27 14.47 19.15
C ALA A 213 -9.09 15.32 20.12
N GLY A 214 -8.53 16.40 20.58
CA GLY A 214 -9.20 17.35 21.45
C GLY A 214 -8.62 17.43 22.87
N PRO A 215 -9.20 18.29 23.72
CA PRO A 215 -10.45 19.03 23.50
C PRO A 215 -10.37 20.04 22.36
N VAL A 216 -11.33 20.03 21.42
CA VAL A 216 -11.48 20.98 20.34
C VAL A 216 -12.65 21.91 20.65
N ALA A 217 -12.41 23.23 20.66
CA ALA A 217 -13.45 24.20 20.97
C ALA A 217 -14.53 24.24 19.90
N LEU A 218 -15.81 24.38 20.34
CA LEU A 218 -16.92 24.64 19.44
C LEU A 218 -16.83 26.07 18.88
N VAL A 219 -17.07 26.19 17.58
CA VAL A 219 -17.21 27.46 16.86
C VAL A 219 -18.47 27.36 16.01
N ASN A 220 -19.48 28.17 16.31
CA ASN A 220 -20.80 28.13 15.67
C ASN A 220 -21.42 26.72 15.73
N ASP A 221 -21.40 26.11 16.91
CA ASP A 221 -21.93 24.78 17.20
C ASP A 221 -21.19 23.61 16.51
N GLU A 222 -20.02 23.87 15.88
CA GLU A 222 -19.23 22.90 15.15
C GLU A 222 -17.80 22.74 15.72
N ALA A 223 -17.24 21.54 15.60
CA ALA A 223 -15.84 21.27 15.83
C ALA A 223 -15.34 20.18 14.86
N SER A 224 -14.06 20.18 14.54
CA SER A 224 -13.47 19.18 13.64
C SER A 224 -12.12 18.72 14.15
N VAL A 225 -11.77 17.46 13.84
CA VAL A 225 -10.43 16.92 14.12
C VAL A 225 -9.39 17.74 13.35
N PRO A 226 -8.38 18.31 14.04
CA PRO A 226 -7.34 19.09 13.39
C PRO A 226 -6.51 18.25 12.40
N PRO A 227 -6.07 18.83 11.28
CA PRO A 227 -5.13 18.17 10.37
C PRO A 227 -3.81 17.81 11.08
N PRO A 228 -3.16 16.68 10.71
CA PRO A 228 -3.50 15.78 9.61
C PRO A 228 -4.56 14.73 9.96
N GLY A 229 -5.10 14.69 11.17
CA GLY A 229 -5.96 13.62 11.62
C GLY A 229 -5.19 12.33 11.92
N PHE A 230 -5.83 11.18 11.74
CA PHE A 230 -5.22 9.85 11.92
C PHE A 230 -4.86 9.23 10.58
N ILE A 231 -3.63 8.75 10.44
CA ILE A 231 -3.22 8.00 9.24
C ILE A 231 -3.52 6.52 9.45
N ALA A 232 -4.42 5.96 8.65
CA ALA A 232 -4.83 4.57 8.76
C ALA A 232 -3.67 3.62 8.45
N THR A 233 -3.30 2.76 9.40
CA THR A 233 -2.19 1.81 9.31
C THR A 233 -2.63 0.38 8.99
N GLN A 234 -3.93 0.10 9.05
CA GLN A 234 -4.52 -1.22 8.81
C GLN A 234 -5.75 -1.09 7.91
N ALA A 235 -6.01 -2.10 7.08
CA ALA A 235 -7.28 -2.24 6.38
C ALA A 235 -8.36 -2.75 7.35
N GLY A 236 -9.58 -2.25 7.19
CA GLY A 236 -10.70 -2.65 8.03
C GLY A 236 -11.68 -1.51 8.30
N VAL A 237 -12.59 -1.73 9.24
CA VAL A 237 -13.60 -0.74 9.61
C VAL A 237 -13.18 0.01 10.84
N TYR A 238 -13.11 1.33 10.73
CA TYR A 238 -12.87 2.28 11.80
C TYR A 238 -14.19 2.91 12.22
N GLN A 239 -14.28 3.35 13.49
CA GLN A 239 -15.47 3.99 14.04
C GLN A 239 -15.09 5.28 14.76
N TRP A 240 -15.71 6.38 14.37
CA TRP A 240 -15.62 7.63 15.11
C TRP A 240 -16.69 7.71 16.21
N VAL A 241 -16.33 8.34 17.32
CA VAL A 241 -17.24 8.70 18.40
C VAL A 241 -16.82 10.07 18.89
N ALA A 242 -17.74 11.03 18.88
CA ALA A 242 -17.52 12.36 19.45
C ALA A 242 -18.21 12.50 20.81
N ASP A 243 -17.54 13.19 21.73
CA ASP A 243 -17.97 13.42 23.11
C ASP A 243 -18.00 14.92 23.39
N TYR A 244 -19.20 15.46 23.59
CA TYR A 244 -19.44 16.82 24.03
C TYR A 244 -19.64 16.85 25.54
N GLY A 245 -18.77 17.53 26.25
CA GLY A 245 -18.80 17.59 27.72
C GLY A 245 -19.91 18.47 28.33
N GLY A 246 -20.78 19.07 27.50
CA GLY A 246 -21.77 20.02 27.92
C GLY A 246 -21.19 21.40 28.29
N ASP A 247 -22.06 22.35 28.60
CA ASP A 247 -21.72 23.67 29.11
C ASP A 247 -22.68 24.12 30.21
N ALA A 248 -22.77 25.43 30.50
CA ALA A 248 -23.67 25.96 31.51
C ALA A 248 -25.15 25.71 31.16
N ASN A 249 -25.52 25.78 29.89
CA ASN A 249 -26.90 25.72 29.42
C ASN A 249 -27.26 24.40 28.74
N ASN A 250 -26.27 23.55 28.38
CA ASN A 250 -26.42 22.37 27.58
C ASN A 250 -25.94 21.13 28.33
N THR A 251 -26.65 19.99 28.18
CA THR A 251 -26.22 18.71 28.76
C THR A 251 -25.03 18.14 27.98
N GLU A 252 -24.31 17.21 28.58
CA GLU A 252 -23.37 16.36 27.85
C GLU A 252 -24.06 15.52 26.76
N ALA A 253 -23.34 15.22 25.67
CA ALA A 253 -23.82 14.37 24.59
C ALA A 253 -22.68 13.51 24.04
N LEU A 254 -22.97 12.23 23.84
CA LEU A 254 -22.02 11.25 23.30
C LEU A 254 -22.56 10.68 21.98
N GLY A 255 -21.76 10.72 20.95
CA GLY A 255 -22.06 10.11 19.66
C GLY A 255 -22.20 8.59 19.76
N GLY A 256 -23.08 8.01 18.96
CA GLY A 256 -23.33 6.57 18.96
C GLY A 256 -22.29 5.81 18.14
N CYS A 257 -21.69 4.75 18.71
CA CYS A 257 -20.87 3.81 17.95
C CYS A 257 -21.69 3.17 16.82
N GLY A 258 -21.05 2.94 15.67
CA GLY A 258 -21.68 2.32 14.49
C GLY A 258 -22.50 3.29 13.64
N LYS A 259 -22.57 4.54 14.01
CA LYS A 259 -23.24 5.57 13.19
C LYS A 259 -22.36 6.01 12.02
N GLU A 260 -21.05 5.99 12.19
CA GLU A 260 -20.07 6.55 11.25
C GLU A 260 -18.90 5.60 10.97
N PRO A 261 -19.18 4.45 10.36
CA PRO A 261 -18.14 3.54 9.94
C PRO A 261 -17.33 4.13 8.79
N VAL A 262 -16.01 4.09 8.90
CA VAL A 262 -15.07 4.38 7.82
C VAL A 262 -14.39 3.10 7.39
N THR A 263 -14.64 2.65 6.16
CA THR A 263 -14.01 1.43 5.64
C THR A 263 -12.72 1.79 4.91
N ILE A 264 -11.61 1.26 5.41
CA ILE A 264 -10.28 1.36 4.82
C ILE A 264 -9.96 0.07 4.08
N GLY A 265 -9.74 0.17 2.78
CA GLY A 265 -9.34 -0.95 1.94
C GLY A 265 -7.85 -1.26 2.05
N LYS A 266 -7.45 -2.40 1.48
CA LYS A 266 -6.04 -2.74 1.30
C LYS A 266 -5.39 -1.76 0.32
N MET A 267 -4.09 -1.48 0.54
CA MET A 267 -3.27 -0.69 -0.39
C MET A 267 -3.11 -1.45 -1.70
N PRO A 268 -3.44 -0.84 -2.85
CA PRO A 268 -3.09 -1.40 -4.15
C PRO A 268 -1.59 -1.61 -4.28
N THR A 269 -1.19 -2.77 -4.79
CA THR A 269 0.21 -3.15 -4.94
C THR A 269 0.63 -3.31 -6.39
N SER A 270 1.92 -3.16 -6.65
CA SER A 270 2.56 -3.51 -7.91
C SER A 270 3.87 -4.26 -7.64
N ILE A 271 4.32 -4.99 -8.65
CA ILE A 271 5.57 -5.75 -8.59
C ILE A 271 6.53 -5.17 -9.63
N THR A 272 7.77 -4.97 -9.21
CA THR A 272 8.91 -4.79 -10.11
C THR A 272 9.84 -5.97 -9.91
N SER A 273 10.34 -6.57 -10.99
CA SER A 273 11.31 -7.66 -10.91
C SER A 273 12.46 -7.48 -11.90
N GLU A 274 13.56 -8.19 -11.65
CA GLU A 274 14.80 -8.09 -12.41
C GLU A 274 15.44 -9.47 -12.52
N PRO A 275 15.47 -10.08 -13.74
CA PRO A 275 16.09 -11.36 -13.96
C PRO A 275 17.63 -11.28 -13.90
N SER A 276 18.28 -12.36 -13.44
CA SER A 276 19.73 -12.44 -13.25
C SER A 276 20.56 -12.38 -14.53
N SER A 277 19.99 -12.67 -15.69
CA SER A 277 20.68 -12.72 -16.98
C SER A 277 20.03 -11.81 -17.99
N ALA A 278 20.87 -11.01 -18.64
CA ALA A 278 20.51 -10.20 -19.80
C ALA A 278 20.48 -11.05 -21.07
N HIS A 279 20.01 -10.46 -22.18
CA HIS A 279 19.93 -11.11 -23.48
C HIS A 279 21.28 -11.66 -23.99
N GLY A 280 21.23 -12.79 -24.66
CA GLY A 280 22.36 -13.40 -25.37
C GLY A 280 23.20 -14.41 -24.60
N ALA A 281 22.86 -14.71 -23.36
CA ALA A 281 23.51 -15.81 -22.62
C ALA A 281 23.28 -17.15 -23.34
N PRO A 282 24.26 -18.09 -23.35
CA PRO A 282 24.11 -19.37 -24.02
C PRO A 282 23.24 -20.36 -23.24
N VAL A 283 22.73 -21.38 -23.95
CA VAL A 283 22.11 -22.57 -23.32
C VAL A 283 23.04 -23.13 -22.24
N GLY A 284 22.47 -23.63 -21.15
CA GLY A 284 23.21 -24.05 -19.93
C GLY A 284 23.37 -22.94 -18.90
N THR A 285 22.93 -21.70 -19.23
CA THR A 285 22.94 -20.61 -18.25
C THR A 285 21.86 -20.81 -17.20
N ALA A 286 22.21 -20.59 -15.95
CA ALA A 286 21.30 -20.61 -14.82
C ALA A 286 20.54 -19.28 -14.73
N LEU A 287 19.22 -19.34 -14.66
CA LEU A 287 18.33 -18.18 -14.54
C LEU A 287 17.76 -18.10 -13.12
N THR A 288 17.89 -16.94 -12.53
CA THR A 288 17.21 -16.54 -11.29
C THR A 288 16.47 -15.22 -11.52
N ASP A 289 15.58 -14.89 -10.60
CA ASP A 289 14.86 -13.63 -10.62
C ASP A 289 14.77 -13.06 -9.21
N SER A 290 14.66 -11.74 -9.11
CA SER A 290 14.42 -11.02 -7.86
C SER A 290 13.31 -10.00 -8.06
N ALA A 291 12.43 -9.86 -7.09
CA ALA A 291 11.29 -8.98 -7.22
C ALA A 291 11.03 -8.19 -5.94
N THR A 292 10.47 -6.99 -6.13
CA THR A 292 10.08 -6.07 -5.06
C THR A 292 8.60 -5.74 -5.21
N VAL A 293 7.86 -5.82 -4.10
CA VAL A 293 6.48 -5.35 -3.99
C VAL A 293 6.48 -3.90 -3.55
N ILE A 294 5.76 -3.07 -4.28
CA ILE A 294 5.48 -1.68 -3.92
C ILE A 294 4.10 -1.65 -3.25
N GLY A 295 4.05 -1.26 -1.98
CA GLY A 295 2.84 -1.27 -1.15
C GLY A 295 3.08 -0.61 0.21
N SER A 296 2.16 -0.82 1.15
CA SER A 296 2.29 -0.35 2.53
C SER A 296 2.93 -1.42 3.41
N HIS A 297 4.25 -1.35 3.61
CA HIS A 297 5.03 -2.32 4.40
C HIS A 297 4.66 -3.78 4.03
N PRO A 298 4.81 -4.16 2.76
CA PRO A 298 4.34 -5.46 2.30
C PRO A 298 5.05 -6.61 2.99
N THR A 299 4.24 -7.59 3.40
CA THR A 299 4.64 -8.85 4.02
C THR A 299 4.06 -10.02 3.24
N GLY A 300 4.12 -11.24 3.77
CA GLY A 300 3.58 -12.41 3.08
C GLY A 300 4.58 -13.08 2.17
N ASN A 301 4.10 -13.67 1.07
CA ASN A 301 4.90 -14.56 0.24
C ASN A 301 4.79 -14.22 -1.25
N MET A 302 5.86 -14.56 -1.96
CA MET A 302 5.98 -14.39 -3.40
C MET A 302 6.32 -15.72 -4.08
N ARG A 303 5.76 -15.97 -5.25
CA ARG A 303 6.08 -17.11 -6.12
C ARG A 303 6.60 -16.60 -7.44
N PHE A 304 7.54 -17.34 -8.02
CA PHE A 304 8.15 -17.07 -9.30
C PHE A 304 7.84 -18.20 -10.26
N TYR A 305 7.38 -17.85 -11.44
CA TYR A 305 7.06 -18.77 -12.52
C TYR A 305 7.91 -18.45 -13.74
N LEU A 306 8.63 -19.43 -14.28
CA LEU A 306 9.39 -19.29 -15.51
C LEU A 306 8.69 -20.02 -16.65
N PHE A 307 8.41 -19.31 -17.70
CA PHE A 307 7.88 -19.85 -18.94
C PHE A 307 9.02 -20.00 -19.96
N GLY A 308 9.05 -21.13 -20.66
CA GLY A 308 10.09 -21.45 -21.63
C GLY A 308 9.75 -20.99 -23.05
N PRO A 309 10.64 -21.27 -24.02
CA PRO A 309 10.49 -20.85 -25.41
C PRO A 309 9.23 -21.37 -26.09
N GLY A 310 8.70 -22.50 -25.63
CA GLY A 310 7.43 -23.05 -26.15
C GLY A 310 6.17 -22.31 -25.67
N ASN A 311 6.31 -21.37 -24.71
CA ASN A 311 5.20 -20.56 -24.16
C ASN A 311 5.64 -19.12 -23.85
N PRO A 312 6.10 -18.34 -24.84
CA PRO A 312 6.63 -16.99 -24.62
C PRO A 312 5.56 -15.95 -24.25
N THR A 313 4.29 -16.32 -24.33
CA THR A 313 3.14 -15.47 -23.95
C THR A 313 2.59 -15.80 -22.56
N CYS A 314 3.32 -16.58 -21.76
CA CYS A 314 2.98 -16.98 -20.40
C CYS A 314 1.55 -17.52 -20.25
N GLN A 315 1.07 -18.28 -21.22
CA GLN A 315 -0.28 -18.85 -21.16
C GLN A 315 -0.35 -19.90 -20.06
N MET A 316 -1.16 -19.61 -19.07
CA MET A 316 -1.53 -20.55 -18.03
C MET A 316 -2.66 -21.43 -18.57
N LYS A 317 -2.41 -22.72 -18.77
CA LYS A 317 -3.41 -23.68 -19.22
C LYS A 317 -4.01 -24.37 -18.01
N LEU A 318 -5.32 -24.27 -17.86
CA LEU A 318 -6.08 -25.19 -17.00
C LEU A 318 -6.09 -26.55 -17.71
N PRO A 319 -5.63 -27.64 -17.09
CA PRO A 319 -5.80 -28.96 -17.62
C PRO A 319 -7.30 -29.29 -17.77
N ALA A 320 -7.65 -30.03 -18.81
CA ALA A 320 -9.04 -30.42 -19.10
C ALA A 320 -9.67 -31.27 -17.98
N ASP A 321 -8.87 -31.81 -17.07
CA ASP A 321 -9.25 -32.64 -15.93
C ASP A 321 -9.45 -31.87 -14.61
N GLY A 322 -9.39 -30.51 -14.66
CA GLY A 322 -9.52 -29.67 -13.46
C GLY A 322 -8.31 -29.67 -12.56
N GLY A 323 -7.16 -30.18 -13.02
CA GLY A 323 -5.90 -30.16 -12.28
C GLY A 323 -5.27 -28.78 -12.15
N THR A 324 -4.08 -28.73 -11.56
CA THR A 324 -3.34 -27.49 -11.30
C THR A 324 -3.01 -26.76 -12.60
N VAL A 325 -3.26 -25.45 -12.65
CA VAL A 325 -2.86 -24.57 -13.75
C VAL A 325 -1.38 -24.80 -14.06
N ARG A 326 -1.08 -25.11 -15.31
CA ARG A 326 0.29 -25.37 -15.80
C ARG A 326 0.56 -24.53 -17.05
N GLY A 327 1.80 -24.37 -17.37
CA GLY A 327 2.27 -23.59 -18.51
C GLY A 327 3.70 -23.11 -18.32
N TRP A 328 4.13 -23.06 -17.05
CA TRP A 328 5.51 -22.79 -16.67
C TRP A 328 6.36 -24.06 -16.76
N ILE A 329 7.65 -23.88 -16.97
CA ILE A 329 8.67 -24.94 -16.96
C ILE A 329 9.37 -25.06 -15.59
N PHE A 330 9.33 -23.98 -14.80
CA PHE A 330 9.92 -23.93 -13.47
C PHE A 330 9.08 -23.03 -12.56
N MET A 331 8.98 -23.39 -11.29
CA MET A 331 8.34 -22.61 -10.24
C MET A 331 9.22 -22.62 -9.01
N ALA A 332 9.36 -21.47 -8.38
CA ALA A 332 10.08 -21.31 -7.11
C ALA A 332 9.24 -20.55 -6.08
N GLY A 333 9.40 -20.92 -4.83
CA GLY A 333 8.64 -20.33 -3.72
C GLY A 333 7.54 -21.26 -3.18
N PRO A 334 6.70 -20.83 -2.25
CA PRO A 334 6.60 -19.44 -1.79
C PRO A 334 7.82 -19.00 -0.97
N PHE A 335 8.29 -17.78 -1.22
CA PHE A 335 9.34 -17.13 -0.44
C PHE A 335 8.76 -15.99 0.36
N ALA A 336 9.04 -15.94 1.67
CA ALA A 336 8.66 -14.81 2.51
C ALA A 336 9.37 -13.54 2.04
N LEU A 337 8.66 -12.41 2.05
CA LEU A 337 9.24 -11.11 1.78
C LEU A 337 10.15 -10.68 2.92
N VAL A 338 11.31 -10.13 2.58
CA VAL A 338 12.21 -9.42 3.48
C VAL A 338 12.37 -8.01 2.94
N ASP A 339 11.96 -7.02 3.69
CA ASP A 339 11.94 -5.60 3.27
C ASP A 339 11.21 -5.40 1.93
N GLY A 340 10.10 -6.12 1.75
CA GLY A 340 9.29 -6.06 0.52
C GLY A 340 9.87 -6.80 -0.67
N MET A 341 10.95 -7.55 -0.51
CA MET A 341 11.67 -8.25 -1.58
C MET A 341 11.67 -9.76 -1.39
N ALA A 342 11.71 -10.49 -2.51
CA ALA A 342 12.02 -11.91 -2.56
C ALA A 342 12.85 -12.24 -3.81
N ARG A 343 13.54 -13.37 -3.77
CA ARG A 343 14.38 -13.82 -4.90
C ARG A 343 14.39 -15.33 -5.03
N VAL A 344 14.59 -15.79 -6.24
CA VAL A 344 14.88 -17.20 -6.54
C VAL A 344 16.33 -17.48 -6.09
N PRO A 345 16.56 -18.40 -5.16
CA PRO A 345 17.93 -18.74 -4.75
C PRO A 345 18.69 -19.44 -5.89
N ALA A 346 20.01 -19.20 -5.93
CA ALA A 346 20.88 -19.92 -6.86
C ALA A 346 20.86 -21.45 -6.60
N PRO A 347 20.97 -22.29 -7.67
CA PRO A 347 21.27 -21.93 -9.06
C PRO A 347 20.04 -21.48 -9.88
N GLY A 348 18.83 -21.59 -9.36
CA GLY A 348 17.62 -21.31 -10.09
C GLY A 348 17.31 -22.37 -11.15
N TYR A 349 16.96 -21.96 -12.38
CA TYR A 349 16.67 -22.84 -13.50
C TYR A 349 17.81 -22.85 -14.51
N THR A 350 18.37 -23.99 -14.82
CA THR A 350 19.37 -24.14 -15.89
C THR A 350 18.67 -24.35 -17.23
N THR A 351 18.94 -23.47 -18.17
CA THR A 351 18.30 -23.49 -19.50
C THR A 351 18.75 -24.71 -20.32
N THR A 352 17.81 -25.35 -21.00
CA THR A 352 18.04 -26.58 -21.78
C THR A 352 17.94 -26.40 -23.30
N GLU A 353 17.40 -25.24 -23.74
CA GLU A 353 17.22 -24.91 -25.14
C GLU A 353 17.32 -23.40 -25.38
N PRO A 354 17.71 -22.93 -26.57
CA PRO A 354 17.71 -21.51 -26.91
C PRO A 354 16.29 -21.00 -27.13
N GLY A 355 16.10 -19.71 -26.88
CA GLY A 355 14.83 -19.05 -27.10
C GLY A 355 14.52 -18.01 -26.05
N VAL A 356 13.28 -17.52 -26.00
CA VAL A 356 12.82 -16.50 -25.07
C VAL A 356 12.19 -17.16 -23.86
N TYR A 357 12.73 -16.88 -22.71
CA TYR A 357 12.20 -17.24 -21.40
C TYR A 357 11.52 -16.03 -20.78
N GLN A 358 10.44 -16.25 -20.04
CA GLN A 358 9.65 -15.18 -19.41
C GLN A 358 9.45 -15.48 -17.92
N TRP A 359 9.85 -14.56 -17.06
CA TRP A 359 9.47 -14.61 -15.66
C TRP A 359 8.10 -13.95 -15.42
N VAL A 360 7.34 -14.52 -14.52
CA VAL A 360 6.11 -13.96 -13.96
C VAL A 360 6.15 -14.17 -12.46
N VAL A 361 5.89 -13.11 -11.73
CA VAL A 361 5.96 -13.10 -10.28
C VAL A 361 4.58 -12.86 -9.70
N ASP A 362 4.19 -13.65 -8.72
CA ASP A 362 2.90 -13.62 -8.03
C ASP A 362 3.11 -13.30 -6.56
N TYR A 363 2.52 -12.20 -6.12
CA TYR A 363 2.43 -11.80 -4.73
C TYR A 363 1.01 -12.07 -4.22
N GLY A 364 0.86 -12.89 -3.19
CA GLY A 364 -0.43 -13.31 -2.64
C GLY A 364 -1.15 -12.26 -1.78
N GLY A 365 -0.58 -11.06 -1.63
CA GLY A 365 -1.12 -10.04 -0.73
C GLY A 365 -0.86 -10.34 0.74
N ASP A 366 -1.28 -9.42 1.60
CA ASP A 366 -1.28 -9.56 3.06
C ASP A 366 -2.51 -8.89 3.69
N ALA A 367 -2.48 -8.60 4.98
CA ALA A 367 -3.59 -7.95 5.67
C ALA A 367 -3.87 -6.53 5.13
N ASN A 368 -2.82 -5.79 4.74
CA ASN A 368 -2.86 -4.38 4.36
C ASN A 368 -2.64 -4.13 2.86
N ASN A 369 -2.23 -5.14 2.11
CA ASN A 369 -1.84 -5.03 0.71
C ASN A 369 -2.64 -6.00 -0.16
N THR A 370 -3.03 -5.56 -1.36
CA THR A 370 -3.70 -6.43 -2.33
C THR A 370 -2.74 -7.45 -2.91
N GLU A 371 -3.26 -8.51 -3.50
CA GLU A 371 -2.49 -9.40 -4.37
C GLU A 371 -2.03 -8.65 -5.63
N ALA A 372 -0.92 -9.09 -6.21
CA ALA A 372 -0.40 -8.56 -7.47
C ALA A 372 0.28 -9.65 -8.29
N LEU A 373 0.16 -9.54 -9.60
CA LEU A 373 0.81 -10.41 -10.58
C LEU A 373 1.61 -9.56 -11.55
N SER A 374 2.88 -9.90 -11.80
CA SER A 374 3.69 -9.20 -12.80
C SER A 374 3.19 -9.49 -14.22
N VAL A 375 3.46 -8.58 -15.14
CA VAL A 375 2.96 -8.68 -16.52
C VAL A 375 3.93 -9.48 -17.38
N CYS A 376 3.45 -10.55 -18.03
CA CYS A 376 4.23 -11.30 -19.02
C CYS A 376 4.82 -10.39 -20.11
N GLY A 377 6.05 -10.65 -20.51
CA GLY A 377 6.76 -9.88 -21.54
C GLY A 377 7.56 -8.69 -21.01
N LYS A 378 7.46 -8.38 -19.72
CA LYS A 378 8.28 -7.33 -19.11
C LYS A 378 9.68 -7.83 -18.73
N GLU A 379 9.82 -9.13 -18.51
CA GLU A 379 11.02 -9.76 -17.98
C GLU A 379 11.45 -10.93 -18.86
N ALA A 380 11.61 -10.62 -20.13
CA ALA A 380 12.09 -11.55 -21.13
C ALA A 380 13.60 -11.76 -21.02
N VAL A 381 14.06 -13.01 -20.98
CA VAL A 381 15.46 -13.39 -21.11
C VAL A 381 15.64 -14.20 -22.37
N THR A 382 16.44 -13.69 -23.30
CA THR A 382 16.75 -14.39 -24.54
C THR A 382 18.02 -15.23 -24.36
N ILE A 383 17.89 -16.53 -24.52
CA ILE A 383 18.99 -17.50 -24.48
C ILE A 383 19.38 -17.87 -25.91
N GLY A 384 20.65 -17.70 -26.20
CA GLY A 384 21.24 -18.06 -27.50
C GLY A 384 21.78 -19.48 -27.54
N LYS A 385 22.15 -19.93 -28.75
CA LYS A 385 22.93 -21.14 -28.90
C LYS A 385 24.32 -21.00 -28.30
N HIS A 386 24.90 -22.10 -27.83
CA HIS A 386 26.29 -22.15 -27.40
C HIS A 386 27.21 -21.95 -28.60
N SER A 387 28.24 -21.14 -28.47
CA SER A 387 29.29 -21.01 -29.49
C SER A 387 30.12 -22.28 -29.54
N THR A 388 30.58 -22.66 -30.71
CA THR A 388 31.47 -23.81 -30.95
C THR A 388 32.73 -23.35 -31.66
N ALA A 389 33.83 -24.04 -31.41
CA ALA A 389 35.06 -23.96 -32.18
C ALA A 389 35.25 -25.27 -32.98
N LEU A 390 35.77 -25.15 -34.20
CA LEU A 390 36.10 -26.27 -35.04
C LEU A 390 37.60 -26.26 -35.28
N ASN A 391 38.26 -27.39 -35.01
CA ASN A 391 39.67 -27.60 -35.30
C ASN A 391 39.75 -28.77 -36.28
N SER A 392 40.29 -28.54 -37.45
CA SER A 392 40.49 -29.57 -38.48
C SER A 392 41.96 -29.93 -38.67
N THR A 393 42.18 -31.07 -39.25
CA THR A 393 43.51 -31.59 -39.56
C THR A 393 43.40 -32.46 -40.79
N PRO A 394 43.92 -32.01 -41.92
CA PRO A 394 43.88 -32.78 -43.18
C PRO A 394 44.88 -33.91 -43.15
N SER A 395 44.63 -34.96 -43.94
CA SER A 395 45.58 -36.02 -44.14
C SER A 395 46.86 -35.50 -44.81
N ALA A 396 47.97 -36.20 -44.65
CA ALA A 396 49.19 -35.90 -45.37
C ALA A 396 48.98 -35.94 -46.90
N GLY A 397 49.58 -34.98 -47.60
CA GLY A 397 49.70 -35.00 -49.05
C GLY A 397 50.66 -36.08 -49.54
N GLY A 398 50.88 -36.12 -50.86
CA GLY A 398 51.75 -37.12 -51.48
C GLY A 398 51.87 -36.90 -52.98
N VAL A 399 52.17 -37.98 -53.74
CA VAL A 399 52.22 -37.92 -55.20
C VAL A 399 50.78 -37.97 -55.79
N ALA A 400 50.63 -37.56 -57.06
CA ALA A 400 49.34 -37.65 -57.76
C ALA A 400 48.78 -39.07 -57.68
N GLY A 401 47.50 -39.19 -57.24
CA GLY A 401 46.87 -40.49 -56.95
C GLY A 401 46.79 -40.78 -55.40
N THR A 402 47.44 -40.00 -54.53
CA THR A 402 47.31 -40.15 -53.08
C THR A 402 45.85 -39.92 -52.66
N VAL A 403 45.36 -40.85 -51.85
CA VAL A 403 44.01 -40.71 -51.21
C VAL A 403 44.11 -39.76 -50.03
N ILE A 404 43.26 -38.73 -50.02
CA ILE A 404 43.23 -37.71 -48.97
C ILE A 404 41.88 -37.67 -48.30
N TRP A 405 41.84 -37.23 -47.06
CA TRP A 405 40.67 -37.01 -46.19
C TRP A 405 40.96 -35.89 -45.22
N ASP A 406 39.93 -35.41 -44.56
CA ASP A 406 40.07 -34.45 -43.46
C ASP A 406 39.38 -34.95 -42.20
N THR A 407 39.89 -34.53 -41.05
CA THR A 407 39.36 -34.86 -39.73
C THR A 407 39.17 -33.61 -38.90
N VAL A 408 38.04 -33.51 -38.21
CA VAL A 408 37.73 -32.37 -37.34
C VAL A 408 37.49 -32.79 -35.91
N ARG A 409 37.65 -31.83 -35.04
CA ARG A 409 37.17 -31.88 -33.64
C ARG A 409 36.40 -30.60 -33.34
N VAL A 410 35.13 -30.73 -32.93
CA VAL A 410 34.30 -29.63 -32.43
C VAL A 410 34.46 -29.54 -30.94
N THR A 411 34.77 -28.33 -30.45
CA THR A 411 34.95 -27.98 -29.02
C THR A 411 34.06 -26.82 -28.60
N ASP A 412 34.07 -26.48 -27.33
CA ASP A 412 33.37 -25.33 -26.72
C ASP A 412 31.83 -25.36 -26.81
N GLY A 413 31.24 -26.42 -27.31
CA GLY A 413 29.80 -26.60 -27.36
C GLY A 413 29.23 -27.28 -26.11
N LEU A 414 27.89 -27.21 -25.96
CA LEU A 414 27.14 -28.00 -24.99
C LEU A 414 26.69 -29.31 -25.65
N ASP A 415 27.37 -30.41 -25.36
CA ASP A 415 27.11 -31.74 -25.93
C ASP A 415 26.92 -31.66 -27.46
N PRO A 416 27.97 -31.24 -28.22
CA PRO A 416 27.86 -31.03 -29.66
C PRO A 416 27.53 -32.34 -30.38
N SER A 417 26.53 -32.27 -31.24
CA SER A 417 26.04 -33.39 -32.09
C SER A 417 25.60 -32.83 -33.43
N GLY A 418 25.10 -33.70 -34.32
CA GLY A 418 24.68 -33.26 -35.64
C GLY A 418 25.69 -33.71 -36.71
N THR A 419 25.98 -32.86 -37.70
CA THR A 419 26.80 -33.25 -38.86
C THR A 419 27.90 -32.23 -39.16
N VAL A 420 28.98 -32.73 -39.76
CA VAL A 420 30.03 -31.92 -40.38
C VAL A 420 30.01 -32.14 -41.89
N THR A 421 30.02 -31.06 -42.64
CA THR A 421 30.15 -31.07 -44.09
C THR A 421 31.57 -30.69 -44.48
N PHE A 422 32.28 -31.57 -45.12
CA PHE A 422 33.62 -31.38 -45.69
C PHE A 422 33.50 -31.04 -47.16
N SER A 423 34.21 -30.03 -47.64
CA SER A 423 34.29 -29.62 -49.04
C SER A 423 35.75 -29.53 -49.44
N LEU A 424 36.11 -30.16 -50.57
CA LEU A 424 37.46 -30.11 -51.12
C LEU A 424 37.47 -29.28 -52.39
N TYR A 425 38.43 -28.38 -52.46
CA TYR A 425 38.65 -27.52 -53.62
C TYR A 425 39.91 -27.91 -54.37
N SER A 426 39.90 -27.73 -55.70
CA SER A 426 41.01 -28.10 -56.58
C SER A 426 42.16 -27.09 -56.49
N PRO A 427 43.38 -27.47 -56.91
CA PRO A 427 44.50 -26.54 -57.01
C PRO A 427 44.28 -25.31 -57.91
N SER A 428 43.28 -25.34 -58.78
CA SER A 428 42.90 -24.20 -59.64
C SER A 428 41.98 -23.21 -58.94
N ASP A 429 41.47 -23.54 -57.74
CA ASP A 429 40.60 -22.67 -56.95
C ASP A 429 41.19 -22.46 -55.54
N SER A 430 42.26 -21.71 -55.47
CA SER A 430 42.96 -21.38 -54.21
C SER A 430 42.18 -20.43 -53.33
N SER A 431 41.08 -19.89 -53.76
CA SER A 431 40.20 -19.00 -53.03
C SER A 431 38.94 -19.71 -52.49
N CYS A 432 38.78 -21.00 -52.81
CA CYS A 432 37.61 -21.81 -52.46
C CYS A 432 36.26 -21.15 -52.81
N SER A 433 36.24 -20.36 -53.90
CA SER A 433 35.07 -19.59 -54.31
C SER A 433 34.19 -20.26 -55.35
N GLY A 434 34.73 -21.27 -56.02
CA GLY A 434 34.04 -22.09 -57.00
C GLY A 434 33.33 -23.30 -56.39
N PRO A 435 32.83 -24.19 -57.22
CA PRO A 435 32.20 -25.43 -56.74
C PRO A 435 33.27 -26.40 -56.18
N ALA A 436 32.99 -26.96 -55.02
CA ALA A 436 33.82 -28.02 -54.46
C ALA A 436 33.86 -29.23 -55.41
N ILE A 437 35.06 -29.77 -55.57
CA ILE A 437 35.26 -30.98 -56.41
C ILE A 437 34.84 -32.29 -55.72
N PHE A 438 34.68 -32.22 -54.41
CA PHE A 438 34.21 -33.32 -53.57
C PHE A 438 33.52 -32.74 -52.31
N SER A 439 32.46 -33.42 -51.86
CA SER A 439 31.79 -33.10 -50.61
C SER A 439 31.42 -34.37 -49.86
N SER A 440 31.53 -34.30 -48.55
CA SER A 440 31.22 -35.42 -47.64
C SER A 440 30.55 -34.88 -46.39
N THR A 441 29.29 -35.27 -46.14
CA THR A 441 28.60 -34.92 -44.88
C THR A 441 28.53 -36.16 -43.98
N VAL A 442 29.05 -36.05 -42.78
CA VAL A 442 29.13 -37.16 -41.81
C VAL A 442 28.61 -36.72 -40.43
N ALA A 443 28.12 -37.69 -39.68
CA ALA A 443 27.69 -37.43 -38.31
C ALA A 443 28.89 -37.15 -37.39
N LEU A 444 28.73 -36.19 -36.46
CA LEU A 444 29.68 -35.97 -35.38
C LEU A 444 29.60 -37.13 -34.38
N LEU A 445 30.75 -37.68 -34.02
CA LEU A 445 30.84 -38.71 -32.99
C LEU A 445 30.65 -38.13 -31.59
N ALA A 446 30.38 -38.96 -30.59
CA ALA A 446 30.14 -38.55 -29.22
C ALA A 446 31.35 -37.85 -28.55
N ASP A 447 32.58 -38.10 -29.07
CA ASP A 447 33.78 -37.41 -28.61
C ASP A 447 34.03 -36.06 -29.30
N GLY A 448 33.09 -35.60 -30.13
CA GLY A 448 33.20 -34.34 -30.87
C GLY A 448 34.03 -34.47 -32.17
N SER A 449 34.43 -35.66 -32.59
CA SER A 449 35.22 -35.85 -33.80
C SER A 449 34.36 -36.25 -35.02
N ALA A 450 34.84 -35.93 -36.21
CA ALA A 450 34.30 -36.41 -37.47
C ALA A 450 35.42 -36.55 -38.50
N LYS A 451 35.24 -37.48 -39.44
CA LYS A 451 36.19 -37.72 -40.54
C LYS A 451 35.44 -37.79 -41.86
N SER A 452 35.92 -37.06 -42.87
CA SER A 452 35.37 -37.09 -44.21
C SER A 452 35.48 -38.48 -44.86
N ALA A 453 34.65 -38.76 -45.85
CA ALA A 453 34.95 -39.82 -46.78
C ALA A 453 36.27 -39.52 -47.53
N SER A 454 36.95 -40.57 -47.95
CA SER A 454 38.24 -40.48 -48.67
C SER A 454 38.04 -40.02 -50.12
N PHE A 455 38.85 -39.05 -50.55
CA PHE A 455 38.91 -38.59 -51.92
C PHE A 455 40.14 -39.19 -52.63
N SER A 456 39.91 -39.94 -53.73
CA SER A 456 40.95 -40.64 -54.55
C SER A 456 41.26 -39.95 -55.89
N GLY A 457 40.67 -38.72 -56.06
CA GLY A 457 40.75 -38.01 -57.36
C GLY A 457 41.93 -37.04 -57.48
N THR A 458 42.99 -37.12 -56.68
CA THR A 458 44.16 -36.23 -56.66
C THR A 458 45.06 -36.42 -57.89
N LYS A 459 44.53 -36.22 -59.12
CA LYS A 459 45.25 -36.43 -60.37
C LYS A 459 46.15 -35.26 -60.78
N THR A 460 45.84 -34.07 -60.32
CA THR A 460 46.56 -32.79 -60.59
C THR A 460 47.48 -32.45 -59.48
N ALA A 461 48.75 -32.13 -59.75
CA ALA A 461 49.68 -31.61 -58.76
C ALA A 461 49.30 -30.18 -58.38
N GLY A 462 49.49 -29.80 -57.11
CA GLY A 462 49.17 -28.51 -56.57
C GLY A 462 48.59 -28.62 -55.18
N THR A 463 48.09 -27.54 -54.62
CA THR A 463 47.52 -27.48 -53.31
C THR A 463 46.00 -27.63 -53.38
N TYR A 464 45.48 -28.67 -52.76
CA TYR A 464 44.05 -28.89 -52.54
C TYR A 464 43.71 -28.25 -51.18
N GLU A 465 42.53 -27.62 -51.08
CA GLU A 465 42.07 -26.96 -49.85
C GLU A 465 40.83 -27.65 -49.33
N TRP A 466 40.86 -28.07 -48.07
CA TRP A 466 39.66 -28.51 -47.37
C TRP A 466 38.99 -27.36 -46.68
N ILE A 467 37.66 -27.36 -46.62
CA ILE A 467 36.86 -26.57 -45.73
C ILE A 467 35.89 -27.50 -45.03
N ALA A 468 35.90 -27.51 -43.71
CA ALA A 468 34.96 -28.21 -42.89
C ALA A 468 33.97 -27.23 -42.26
N VAL A 469 32.70 -27.61 -42.24
CA VAL A 469 31.62 -26.83 -41.63
C VAL A 469 30.86 -27.73 -40.67
N TYR A 470 30.90 -27.43 -39.41
CA TYR A 470 29.99 -27.99 -38.42
C TYR A 470 28.63 -27.30 -38.55
N ASN A 471 27.59 -28.05 -38.88
CA ASN A 471 26.26 -27.50 -39.18
C ASN A 471 25.48 -27.07 -37.95
N GLY A 472 26.06 -27.26 -36.73
CA GLY A 472 25.37 -26.98 -35.50
C GLY A 472 24.27 -27.98 -35.17
N ASN A 473 23.58 -27.73 -34.07
CA ASN A 473 22.39 -28.47 -33.65
C ASN A 473 21.37 -27.53 -33.00
N ALA A 474 20.39 -28.05 -32.27
CA ALA A 474 19.40 -27.24 -31.56
C ALA A 474 20.08 -26.25 -30.55
N ASN A 475 21.09 -26.71 -29.83
CA ASN A 475 21.73 -25.97 -28.71
C ASN A 475 23.08 -25.34 -29.07
N ASN A 476 23.69 -25.74 -30.20
CA ASN A 476 25.00 -25.28 -30.59
C ASN A 476 24.94 -24.52 -31.93
N ALA A 477 25.67 -23.44 -32.00
CA ALA A 477 25.90 -22.73 -33.25
C ALA A 477 26.82 -23.55 -34.18
N GLY A 478 26.76 -23.31 -35.48
CA GLY A 478 27.72 -23.85 -36.43
C GLY A 478 29.05 -23.12 -36.35
N SER A 479 30.13 -23.79 -36.77
CA SER A 479 31.47 -23.23 -36.93
C SER A 479 32.15 -23.80 -38.16
N ASN A 480 33.10 -23.11 -38.75
CA ASN A 480 33.77 -23.50 -39.98
C ASN A 480 35.23 -23.03 -40.04
N ASP A 481 36.01 -23.75 -40.83
CA ASP A 481 37.35 -23.32 -41.24
C ASP A 481 37.28 -22.26 -42.34
N LYS A 482 38.41 -21.66 -42.62
CA LYS A 482 38.58 -20.71 -43.72
C LYS A 482 39.42 -21.38 -44.83
N CYS A 483 39.22 -20.93 -46.06
CA CYS A 483 40.09 -21.31 -47.17
C CYS A 483 41.55 -20.95 -46.86
N GLY A 484 42.44 -21.92 -47.02
CA GLY A 484 43.86 -21.80 -46.70
C GLY A 484 44.28 -22.29 -45.32
N ASP A 485 43.31 -22.65 -44.44
CA ASP A 485 43.62 -23.21 -43.11
C ASP A 485 44.07 -24.68 -43.23
N GLU A 486 43.57 -25.42 -44.22
CA GLU A 486 43.72 -26.90 -44.36
C GLU A 486 44.28 -27.33 -45.74
N PRO A 487 45.52 -26.90 -46.08
CA PRO A 487 46.12 -27.25 -47.39
C PRO A 487 46.65 -28.68 -47.41
N VAL A 488 46.43 -29.36 -48.56
CA VAL A 488 47.05 -30.68 -48.87
C VAL A 488 47.86 -30.55 -50.14
N HIS A 489 49.14 -30.75 -50.04
CA HIS A 489 50.07 -30.63 -51.14
C HIS A 489 50.22 -31.97 -51.90
N ILE A 490 49.91 -31.96 -53.16
CA ILE A 490 50.07 -33.10 -54.13
C ILE A 490 51.19 -32.75 -55.10
N THR A 491 52.17 -33.59 -55.16
CA THR A 491 53.30 -33.48 -56.13
C THR A 491 53.05 -34.31 -57.40
N ALA A 492 53.65 -33.88 -58.48
CA ALA A 492 53.59 -34.61 -59.71
C ALA A 492 54.31 -35.99 -59.58
N VAL A 493 53.78 -37.01 -60.22
CA VAL A 493 54.55 -38.24 -60.33
C VAL A 493 55.77 -37.95 -61.18
N SER A 494 56.97 -38.07 -60.64
CA SER A 494 58.18 -37.94 -61.39
C SER A 494 58.27 -39.16 -62.38
N SER A 495 58.05 -38.88 -63.64
CA SER A 495 58.34 -39.86 -64.70
C SER A 495 59.86 -40.05 -64.77
N GLY A 496 60.36 -40.99 -64.03
CA GLY A 496 61.79 -41.37 -64.20
C GLY A 496 62.00 -41.89 -65.58
N VAL A 497 62.47 -41.02 -66.50
CA VAL A 497 63.05 -41.46 -67.74
C VAL A 497 64.42 -42.05 -67.41
N GLN A 498 64.55 -43.39 -67.34
CA GLN A 498 65.87 -44.01 -67.37
C GLN A 498 66.45 -43.77 -68.76
N GLY A 499 67.35 -42.77 -68.83
CA GLY A 499 68.20 -42.59 -70.03
C GLY A 499 69.12 -43.81 -70.20
N ILE A 500 68.91 -44.53 -71.24
CA ILE A 500 69.81 -45.58 -71.75
C ILE A 500 71.10 -44.88 -72.13
N THR A 501 72.17 -44.99 -71.31
CA THR A 501 73.54 -44.63 -71.68
C THR A 501 74.19 -45.73 -72.48
N THR A 502 74.45 -45.50 -73.75
CA THR A 502 75.37 -46.30 -74.58
C THR A 502 76.83 -46.05 -74.12
N PRO A 503 77.69 -47.07 -74.05
CA PRO A 503 79.09 -46.93 -73.61
C PRO A 503 79.94 -46.33 -74.69
N GLY A 504 80.60 -45.20 -74.43
CA GLY A 504 81.67 -44.59 -75.21
C GLY A 504 82.96 -44.57 -74.45
N THR A 505 83.95 -45.32 -75.02
CA THR A 505 85.35 -45.39 -74.58
C THR A 505 86.13 -44.10 -74.70
N GLY A 506 86.94 -43.77 -73.67
CA GLY A 506 87.91 -42.65 -73.74
C GLY A 506 88.64 -42.37 -72.45
N VAL A 507 89.85 -42.79 -72.39
CA VAL A 507 90.84 -42.62 -71.30
C VAL A 507 91.40 -41.20 -71.16
N GLY A 508 91.72 -40.74 -69.94
CA GLY A 508 92.53 -39.57 -69.69
C GLY A 508 92.51 -39.10 -68.20
N PHE A 509 93.62 -39.33 -67.51
CA PHE A 509 93.97 -38.85 -66.14
C PHE A 509 94.56 -37.45 -66.14
N PRO A 510 95.05 -36.93 -65.03
CA PRO A 510 94.30 -36.39 -63.87
C PRO A 510 94.69 -34.93 -63.52
N ALA A 511 94.04 -34.29 -62.65
CA ALA A 511 94.68 -33.29 -61.76
C ALA A 511 93.68 -32.88 -60.60
N ALA A 512 94.17 -33.09 -59.37
CA ALA A 512 93.67 -32.47 -58.17
C ALA A 512 94.56 -31.25 -57.86
N PRO A 513 94.45 -30.56 -56.75
CA PRO A 513 93.27 -30.16 -55.89
C PRO A 513 93.25 -28.66 -55.62
N ALA A 514 92.29 -28.18 -54.94
CA ALA A 514 92.43 -27.00 -54.07
C ALA A 514 91.32 -27.00 -53.02
N ILE A 515 91.78 -26.99 -51.82
CA ILE A 515 91.19 -26.82 -50.51
C ILE A 515 90.73 -25.36 -50.35
N GLY A 516 89.65 -25.17 -49.77
CA GLY A 516 89.22 -23.89 -49.25
C GLY A 516 88.26 -24.07 -48.07
N LEU A 517 88.86 -24.12 -46.91
CA LEU A 517 88.28 -24.08 -45.58
C LEU A 517 87.93 -22.65 -45.21
N LEU A 518 86.91 -22.40 -44.46
CA LEU A 518 86.81 -21.47 -43.31
C LEU A 518 85.34 -21.18 -43.06
N LEU A 519 84.84 -21.72 -41.97
CA LEU A 519 84.80 -21.18 -40.60
C LEU A 519 83.96 -19.93 -40.41
N GLY A 520 82.99 -20.07 -39.55
CA GLY A 520 82.84 -19.14 -38.48
C GLY A 520 81.48 -18.45 -38.36
N GLY A 521 80.89 -18.73 -37.28
CA GLY A 521 80.16 -17.65 -36.62
C GLY A 521 78.95 -18.07 -35.82
N LEU A 522 79.21 -18.48 -34.59
CA LEU A 522 78.30 -18.50 -33.47
C LEU A 522 77.70 -17.08 -33.18
N GLY A 523 76.51 -17.08 -32.70
CA GLY A 523 75.93 -15.92 -32.01
C GLY A 523 74.53 -16.28 -31.53
N VAL A 524 74.37 -16.82 -30.54
CA VAL A 524 73.93 -16.82 -29.14
C VAL A 524 73.46 -15.44 -28.66
N THR A 525 72.41 -15.55 -27.88
CA THR A 525 71.80 -14.59 -26.93
C THR A 525 70.58 -13.85 -27.47
N GLY A 526 69.55 -13.81 -26.79
CA GLY A 526 69.18 -14.06 -25.39
C GLY A 526 68.01 -13.19 -25.04
N ILE A 527 67.14 -13.78 -24.31
CA ILE A 527 66.55 -13.32 -23.06
C ILE A 527 65.66 -12.06 -23.08
N ALA A 528 64.59 -12.24 -22.43
CA ALA A 528 63.86 -11.46 -21.44
C ALA A 528 62.54 -10.88 -21.91
N SER A 529 61.45 -11.37 -21.36
CA SER A 529 60.88 -11.12 -20.03
C SER A 529 60.52 -9.65 -19.78
N ALA A 530 59.32 -9.46 -19.44
CA ALA A 530 58.79 -8.61 -18.39
C ALA A 530 57.40 -8.16 -18.79
N GLU A 531 56.37 -8.66 -18.15
CA GLU A 531 55.92 -8.28 -16.83
C GLU A 531 55.65 -6.77 -16.67
N ILE A 532 54.48 -6.52 -16.13
CA ILE A 532 54.14 -5.48 -15.15
C ILE A 532 52.80 -4.84 -15.56
N ARG A 533 51.73 -5.24 -14.87
CA ARG A 533 51.15 -4.66 -13.63
C ARG A 533 50.75 -3.20 -13.76
N ARG A 534 49.55 -2.93 -13.53
CA ARG A 534 48.90 -2.41 -12.31
C ARG A 534 47.72 -1.50 -12.66
N MET A 535 46.67 -1.92 -12.08
CA MET A 535 46.00 -1.27 -10.91
C MET A 535 45.50 0.17 -11.12
N ARG A 536 44.32 0.30 -10.89
CA ARG A 536 43.53 0.85 -9.77
C ARG A 536 42.56 1.91 -10.22
N ARG A 537 41.37 1.61 -9.80
CA ARG A 537 40.53 2.37 -8.83
C ARG A 537 39.97 3.70 -9.29
N LEU A 538 38.73 3.75 -9.13
CA LEU A 538 37.88 4.61 -8.33
C LEU A 538 36.68 5.10 -9.14
N GLY A 539 35.58 4.86 -8.53
CA GLY A 539 34.31 5.46 -8.69
C GLY A 539 33.21 4.51 -8.23
#